data_0b7a53c6683cfaf54c50f61af200063f
#
_entry.id   0b7a53c6683cfaf54c50f61af200063f
#
_cell.length_a   1.000
_cell.length_b   1.000
_cell.length_c   1.000
_cell.angle_alpha   90.00
_cell.angle_beta   90.00
_cell.angle_gamma   90.00
#
_symmetry.space_group_name_H-M   'P 1'
#
loop_
_entity.id
_entity.type
_entity.pdbx_description
1 polymer ?
#
loop_
_entity_poly.entity_id
_entity_poly.type
_entity_poly.pdbx_seq_one_letter_code
_entity_poly.pdbx_strand_id
1 'polypeptide(L)'
;MKKTGAQLLIDLLISRGVDTCFGYPGGAILPFYDELYHSKIRHILVRHEQAAVHMAEGYARVTGKPGVVIVTSGPGATNTVTGLADAKLDSIPIMIISGQVPTAAIGTDAFQEADIFGITIPITKYNALVQDVDDLAAVFEEAWTMMTKGRPGPVLIDLPKDVQLAETETLAAEHRLGAHHVNVPEIAGDLKDFAEALNRAKKPLLLVGGGAINSQAAQEVRELAEKAMAPVSTTLMGKGAFPGTHLLSLGMPGMHGTAFANKAILECDYLLSLGCRFDDRIAGKTDDFAPDAVRAHIDIDSAEFNKRVVVDHLLQGDLKDVLRRLLPYVEKKDRSDWVHHLEEYKQRFPLEFEDDEQTVKPQRILHRLYEKTKDRNAIVATDVGQHQMWTAQYYEIDEPNRWLTSGGLGTMGYGLPAAIGAQFAKPDDLVICITGDGSYQMCIQELATIAQYKLPVKIVLLNNSFLGMVRQWQELFHGERYSESEWQYNPNFIKLAEAYGIHGKRIVAADEIEEGLDFLLQTNGPALLEAVIPSEEKVFPMIAAGKSQRDMIQFADIKHVLKEKKG
;
A
#
# COMPACT_ATOMS: atom_id res chain seq x y z
N MET A 1 -19.15 -25.11 28.71
CA MET A 1 -18.13 -26.14 28.34
C MET A 1 -16.80 -25.46 28.41
N LYS A 2 -15.87 -25.95 29.19
CA LYS A 2 -14.52 -25.35 29.29
C LYS A 2 -13.77 -25.48 27.98
N LYS A 3 -12.99 -24.46 27.65
CA LYS A 3 -12.07 -24.43 26.49
C LYS A 3 -10.71 -23.93 26.94
N THR A 4 -9.65 -24.41 26.28
CA THR A 4 -8.33 -23.81 26.45
C THR A 4 -8.28 -22.43 25.79
N GLY A 5 -7.35 -21.57 26.21
CA GLY A 5 -7.14 -20.27 25.58
C GLY A 5 -6.87 -20.39 24.08
N ALA A 6 -6.13 -21.42 23.66
CA ALA A 6 -5.88 -21.70 22.23
C ALA A 6 -7.17 -22.06 21.48
N GLN A 7 -8.03 -22.92 22.03
CA GLN A 7 -9.34 -23.26 21.44
C GLN A 7 -10.25 -22.05 21.35
N LEU A 8 -10.33 -21.26 22.43
CA LEU A 8 -11.12 -20.03 22.46
C LEU A 8 -10.66 -19.05 21.37
N LEU A 9 -9.35 -18.84 21.21
CA LEU A 9 -8.83 -17.94 20.19
C LEU A 9 -9.19 -18.39 18.77
N ILE A 10 -9.09 -19.69 18.46
CA ILE A 10 -9.53 -20.25 17.16
C ILE A 10 -11.00 -19.95 16.91
N ASP A 11 -11.86 -20.17 17.92
CA ASP A 11 -13.31 -19.90 17.77
C ASP A 11 -13.60 -18.41 17.55
N LEU A 12 -12.90 -17.54 18.27
CA LEU A 12 -13.03 -16.08 18.11
C LEU A 12 -12.63 -15.65 16.69
N LEU A 13 -11.51 -16.15 16.16
CA LEU A 13 -11.08 -15.89 14.77
C LEU A 13 -12.14 -16.36 13.75
N ILE A 14 -12.65 -17.58 13.92
CA ILE A 14 -13.70 -18.14 13.04
C ILE A 14 -14.98 -17.31 13.13
N SER A 15 -15.38 -16.86 14.33
CA SER A 15 -16.58 -16.03 14.53
C SER A 15 -16.52 -14.70 13.79
N ARG A 16 -15.30 -14.18 13.56
CA ARG A 16 -15.03 -12.96 12.79
C ARG A 16 -14.83 -13.22 11.29
N GLY A 17 -15.02 -14.45 10.83
CA GLY A 17 -14.93 -14.84 9.43
C GLY A 17 -13.50 -14.94 8.91
N VAL A 18 -12.52 -15.16 9.80
CA VAL A 18 -11.15 -15.45 9.43
C VAL A 18 -11.08 -16.85 8.84
N ASP A 19 -10.72 -16.95 7.58
CA ASP A 19 -10.57 -18.21 6.83
C ASP A 19 -9.11 -18.51 6.49
N THR A 20 -8.24 -17.51 6.54
CA THR A 20 -6.83 -17.61 6.17
C THR A 20 -5.96 -16.81 7.14
N CYS A 21 -4.84 -17.37 7.56
CA CYS A 21 -3.81 -16.68 8.32
C CYS A 21 -2.42 -17.02 7.79
N PHE A 22 -1.46 -16.13 8.07
CA PHE A 22 -0.07 -16.26 7.65
C PHE A 22 0.81 -16.37 8.88
N GLY A 23 1.90 -17.11 8.82
CA GLY A 23 2.74 -17.15 10.00
C GLY A 23 3.87 -18.17 9.97
N TYR A 24 4.56 -18.23 11.11
CA TYR A 24 5.69 -19.12 11.33
C TYR A 24 5.63 -19.70 12.75
N PRO A 25 5.56 -21.04 12.92
CA PRO A 25 5.47 -21.68 14.23
C PRO A 25 6.76 -21.59 15.02
N GLY A 26 6.64 -21.64 16.36
CA GLY A 26 7.75 -21.78 17.28
C GLY A 26 7.26 -22.18 18.67
N GLY A 27 8.16 -22.42 19.59
CA GLY A 27 7.87 -23.07 20.88
C GLY A 27 6.81 -22.40 21.74
N ALA A 28 6.73 -21.07 21.71
CA ALA A 28 5.79 -20.32 22.54
C ALA A 28 4.36 -20.24 21.98
N ILE A 29 4.14 -20.62 20.72
CA ILE A 29 2.81 -20.59 20.06
C ILE A 29 2.30 -21.99 19.68
N LEU A 30 3.01 -23.04 20.03
CA LEU A 30 2.63 -24.41 19.67
C LEU A 30 1.24 -24.84 20.14
N PRO A 31 0.74 -24.45 21.33
CA PRO A 31 -0.63 -24.82 21.71
C PRO A 31 -1.69 -24.28 20.74
N PHE A 32 -1.51 -23.07 20.21
CA PHE A 32 -2.37 -22.54 19.16
C PHE A 32 -2.27 -23.37 17.86
N TYR A 33 -1.05 -23.74 17.44
CA TYR A 33 -0.86 -24.53 16.21
C TYR A 33 -1.43 -25.95 16.33
N ASP A 34 -1.46 -26.52 17.54
CA ASP A 34 -2.09 -27.83 17.80
C ASP A 34 -3.61 -27.76 17.55
N GLU A 35 -4.27 -26.74 18.09
CA GLU A 35 -5.70 -26.51 17.86
C GLU A 35 -6.00 -26.08 16.41
N LEU A 36 -5.11 -25.32 15.78
CA LEU A 36 -5.23 -24.89 14.38
C LEU A 36 -5.29 -26.10 13.42
N TYR A 37 -4.56 -27.20 13.75
CA TYR A 37 -4.55 -28.42 12.96
C TYR A 37 -5.96 -29.02 12.77
N HIS A 38 -6.83 -28.86 13.75
CA HIS A 38 -8.21 -29.34 13.73
C HIS A 38 -9.22 -28.30 13.23
N SER A 39 -8.76 -27.08 12.95
CA SER A 39 -9.63 -25.97 12.56
C SER A 39 -9.87 -25.95 11.04
N LYS A 40 -10.79 -25.05 10.60
CA LYS A 40 -11.04 -24.76 9.19
C LYS A 40 -10.20 -23.58 8.65
N ILE A 41 -9.42 -22.94 9.51
CA ILE A 41 -8.57 -21.80 9.10
C ILE A 41 -7.40 -22.34 8.28
N ARG A 42 -7.24 -21.82 7.07
CA ARG A 42 -6.08 -22.12 6.23
C ARG A 42 -4.87 -21.35 6.74
N HIS A 43 -3.84 -22.05 7.15
CA HIS A 43 -2.56 -21.44 7.52
C HIS A 43 -1.57 -21.49 6.36
N ILE A 44 -0.94 -20.34 6.08
CA ILE A 44 0.12 -20.19 5.07
C ILE A 44 1.46 -20.10 5.78
N LEU A 45 2.28 -21.12 5.61
CA LEU A 45 3.63 -21.15 6.16
C LEU A 45 4.57 -20.29 5.32
N VAL A 46 5.02 -19.19 5.89
CA VAL A 46 5.98 -18.27 5.28
C VAL A 46 7.43 -18.73 5.50
N ARG A 47 8.39 -17.95 5.00
CA ARG A 47 9.83 -18.19 5.25
C ARG A 47 10.46 -17.13 6.13
N HIS A 48 9.73 -16.05 6.39
CA HIS A 48 10.13 -14.97 7.30
C HIS A 48 8.88 -14.25 7.82
N GLU A 49 8.84 -13.88 9.10
CA GLU A 49 7.65 -13.31 9.74
C GLU A 49 7.30 -11.91 9.19
N GLN A 50 8.28 -11.11 8.79
CA GLN A 50 8.01 -9.85 8.08
C GLN A 50 7.20 -10.09 6.81
N ALA A 51 7.54 -11.13 6.05
CA ALA A 51 6.79 -11.49 4.85
C ALA A 51 5.35 -11.95 5.17
N ALA A 52 5.13 -12.58 6.34
CA ALA A 52 3.77 -12.93 6.79
C ALA A 52 2.91 -11.67 6.94
N VAL A 53 3.45 -10.60 7.53
CA VAL A 53 2.71 -9.33 7.68
C VAL A 53 2.40 -8.73 6.31
N HIS A 54 3.37 -8.63 5.40
CA HIS A 54 3.13 -8.09 4.06
C HIS A 54 2.18 -8.96 3.22
N MET A 55 2.18 -10.30 3.40
CA MET A 55 1.16 -11.18 2.80
C MET A 55 -0.23 -10.86 3.36
N ALA A 56 -0.34 -10.68 4.68
CA ALA A 56 -1.58 -10.31 5.33
C ALA A 56 -2.08 -8.93 4.86
N GLU A 57 -1.19 -7.96 4.61
CA GLU A 57 -1.52 -6.66 4.03
C GLU A 57 -2.06 -6.80 2.60
N GLY A 58 -1.39 -7.58 1.74
CA GLY A 58 -1.86 -7.86 0.39
C GLY A 58 -3.24 -8.51 0.39
N TYR A 59 -3.44 -9.51 1.28
CA TYR A 59 -4.73 -10.16 1.48
C TYR A 59 -5.82 -9.16 1.92
N ALA A 60 -5.51 -8.34 2.92
CA ALA A 60 -6.46 -7.36 3.46
C ALA A 60 -6.88 -6.32 2.42
N ARG A 61 -5.95 -5.80 1.64
CA ARG A 61 -6.22 -4.78 0.61
C ARG A 61 -7.13 -5.28 -0.51
N VAL A 62 -6.97 -6.54 -0.96
CA VAL A 62 -7.79 -7.07 -2.07
C VAL A 62 -9.13 -7.63 -1.61
N THR A 63 -9.25 -8.04 -0.33
CA THR A 63 -10.50 -8.60 0.21
C THR A 63 -11.35 -7.58 0.95
N GLY A 64 -10.75 -6.51 1.46
CA GLY A 64 -11.38 -5.60 2.43
C GLY A 64 -11.58 -6.23 3.82
N LYS A 65 -11.04 -7.43 4.07
CA LYS A 65 -11.08 -8.13 5.36
C LYS A 65 -9.77 -7.92 6.12
N PRO A 66 -9.76 -7.94 7.46
CA PRO A 66 -8.52 -7.92 8.22
C PRO A 66 -7.59 -9.09 7.89
N GLY A 67 -6.29 -8.81 7.81
CA GLY A 67 -5.26 -9.83 7.73
C GLY A 67 -4.88 -10.35 9.12
N VAL A 68 -4.57 -11.64 9.23
CA VAL A 68 -4.19 -12.27 10.51
C VAL A 68 -2.83 -12.94 10.38
N VAL A 69 -1.94 -12.67 11.34
CA VAL A 69 -0.57 -13.20 11.40
C VAL A 69 -0.34 -13.89 12.73
N ILE A 70 0.23 -15.09 12.69
CA ILE A 70 0.53 -15.91 13.87
C ILE A 70 2.03 -16.18 13.93
N VAL A 71 2.69 -15.75 15.02
CA VAL A 71 4.13 -15.87 15.18
C VAL A 71 4.49 -16.32 16.59
N THR A 72 5.73 -16.81 16.76
CA THR A 72 6.27 -17.15 18.08
C THR A 72 6.85 -15.91 18.78
N SER A 73 7.28 -16.07 20.02
CA SER A 73 7.97 -15.06 20.84
C SER A 73 9.35 -14.67 20.28
N GLY A 74 9.96 -13.70 20.94
CA GLY A 74 11.33 -13.26 20.65
C GLY A 74 11.53 -12.85 19.21
N PRO A 75 12.44 -13.50 18.46
CA PRO A 75 12.73 -13.12 17.07
C PRO A 75 11.51 -13.24 16.14
N GLY A 76 10.60 -14.19 16.39
CA GLY A 76 9.38 -14.31 15.59
C GLY A 76 8.49 -13.08 15.72
N ALA A 77 8.28 -12.59 16.92
CA ALA A 77 7.51 -11.38 17.18
C ALA A 77 8.24 -10.11 16.67
N THR A 78 9.54 -9.97 16.97
CA THR A 78 10.32 -8.77 16.57
C THR A 78 10.46 -8.64 15.05
N ASN A 79 10.47 -9.74 14.30
CA ASN A 79 10.48 -9.71 12.84
C ASN A 79 9.19 -9.13 12.23
N THR A 80 8.11 -8.97 13.00
CA THR A 80 6.85 -8.35 12.52
C THR A 80 6.85 -6.82 12.56
N VAL A 81 7.81 -6.21 13.26
CA VAL A 81 7.84 -4.77 13.59
C VAL A 81 7.78 -3.89 12.33
N THR A 82 8.57 -4.19 11.32
CA THR A 82 8.56 -3.43 10.05
C THR A 82 7.18 -3.50 9.38
N GLY A 83 6.58 -4.68 9.28
CA GLY A 83 5.26 -4.83 8.69
C GLY A 83 4.16 -4.14 9.50
N LEU A 84 4.22 -4.17 10.84
CA LEU A 84 3.30 -3.38 11.69
C LEU A 84 3.41 -1.89 11.44
N ALA A 85 4.63 -1.35 11.32
CA ALA A 85 4.86 0.05 11.03
C ALA A 85 4.31 0.43 9.64
N ASP A 86 4.48 -0.45 8.64
CA ASP A 86 3.95 -0.29 7.29
C ASP A 86 2.41 -0.24 7.31
N ALA A 87 1.78 -1.25 7.88
CA ALA A 87 0.33 -1.34 8.03
C ALA A 87 -0.26 -0.13 8.78
N LYS A 88 0.46 0.40 9.80
CA LYS A 88 0.04 1.60 10.54
C LYS A 88 0.02 2.84 9.66
N LEU A 89 1.07 3.06 8.88
CA LEU A 89 1.18 4.23 8.02
C LEU A 89 0.23 4.17 6.83
N ASP A 90 -0.05 2.98 6.31
CA ASP A 90 -0.95 2.76 5.18
C ASP A 90 -2.39 2.45 5.59
N SER A 91 -2.69 2.45 6.90
CA SER A 91 -4.03 2.26 7.44
C SER A 91 -4.65 0.90 7.05
N ILE A 92 -3.87 -0.18 7.21
CA ILE A 92 -4.30 -1.54 6.86
C ILE A 92 -4.67 -2.30 8.14
N PRO A 93 -5.86 -2.93 8.21
CA PRO A 93 -6.28 -3.69 9.38
C PRO A 93 -5.55 -5.03 9.43
N ILE A 94 -4.59 -5.17 10.35
CA ILE A 94 -3.79 -6.39 10.58
C ILE A 94 -3.85 -6.76 12.05
N MET A 95 -4.14 -8.02 12.35
CA MET A 95 -4.02 -8.58 13.69
C MET A 95 -2.81 -9.50 13.75
N ILE A 96 -1.86 -9.17 14.64
CA ILE A 96 -0.77 -10.09 14.97
C ILE A 96 -1.07 -10.76 16.30
N ILE A 97 -0.94 -12.08 16.33
CA ILE A 97 -0.97 -12.89 17.54
C ILE A 97 0.42 -13.47 17.71
N SER A 98 1.15 -12.97 18.72
CA SER A 98 2.45 -13.49 19.11
C SER A 98 2.32 -14.43 20.30
N GLY A 99 3.00 -15.57 20.23
CA GLY A 99 3.24 -16.35 21.44
C GLY A 99 4.22 -15.64 22.36
N GLN A 100 4.10 -15.85 23.67
CA GLN A 100 5.03 -15.32 24.65
C GLN A 100 5.50 -16.45 25.59
N VAL A 101 6.63 -16.26 26.26
CA VAL A 101 7.08 -17.14 27.34
C VAL A 101 6.00 -17.23 28.43
N PRO A 102 5.95 -18.29 29.26
CA PRO A 102 4.98 -18.38 30.35
C PRO A 102 5.00 -17.14 31.24
N THR A 103 3.85 -16.73 31.76
CA THR A 103 3.69 -15.51 32.57
C THR A 103 4.72 -15.35 33.67
N ALA A 104 5.06 -16.45 34.36
CA ALA A 104 6.08 -16.47 35.42
C ALA A 104 7.52 -16.21 34.93
N ALA A 105 7.78 -16.33 33.64
CA ALA A 105 9.09 -16.11 33.03
C ALA A 105 9.27 -14.71 32.41
N ILE A 106 8.18 -13.94 32.30
CA ILE A 106 8.24 -12.59 31.74
C ILE A 106 9.05 -11.66 32.63
N GLY A 107 9.99 -10.92 32.06
CA GLY A 107 10.90 -10.01 32.77
C GLY A 107 12.09 -10.69 33.41
N THR A 108 12.37 -11.97 33.06
CA THR A 108 13.50 -12.74 33.59
C THR A 108 14.64 -13.00 32.60
N ASP A 109 14.57 -12.37 31.42
CA ASP A 109 15.49 -12.65 30.29
C ASP A 109 15.44 -14.12 29.85
N ALA A 110 14.24 -14.71 29.87
CA ALA A 110 14.01 -16.08 29.44
C ALA A 110 14.34 -16.28 27.96
N PHE A 111 14.67 -17.53 27.58
CA PHE A 111 14.98 -17.86 26.19
C PHE A 111 13.83 -17.45 25.25
N GLN A 112 14.16 -16.68 24.23
CA GLN A 112 13.21 -16.10 23.27
C GLN A 112 12.15 -15.19 23.89
N GLU A 113 12.42 -14.57 25.02
CA GLU A 113 11.62 -13.46 25.52
C GLU A 113 11.97 -12.16 24.79
N ALA A 114 10.96 -11.36 24.47
CA ALA A 114 11.09 -9.97 24.05
C ALA A 114 9.87 -9.18 24.53
N ASP A 115 10.08 -7.95 25.00
CA ASP A 115 8.98 -7.02 25.30
C ASP A 115 8.36 -6.48 24.01
N ILE A 116 7.67 -7.35 23.29
CA ILE A 116 7.00 -6.98 22.04
C ILE A 116 5.85 -5.99 22.29
N PHE A 117 5.24 -6.05 23.47
CA PHE A 117 4.22 -5.07 23.89
C PHE A 117 4.81 -3.66 23.88
N GLY A 118 5.94 -3.44 24.59
CA GLY A 118 6.60 -2.13 24.63
C GLY A 118 7.11 -1.67 23.27
N ILE A 119 7.70 -2.58 22.49
CA ILE A 119 8.24 -2.30 21.15
C ILE A 119 7.13 -1.82 20.19
N THR A 120 5.92 -2.35 20.27
CA THR A 120 4.85 -2.11 19.29
C THR A 120 3.88 -0.98 19.66
N ILE A 121 3.97 -0.39 20.87
CA ILE A 121 3.14 0.75 21.28
C ILE A 121 3.04 1.86 20.21
N PRO A 122 4.14 2.38 19.63
CA PRO A 122 4.08 3.50 18.69
C PRO A 122 3.58 3.11 17.29
N ILE A 123 3.58 1.81 16.95
CA ILE A 123 3.31 1.32 15.60
C ILE A 123 2.02 0.52 15.48
N THR A 124 1.23 0.42 16.56
CA THR A 124 -0.09 -0.24 16.58
C THR A 124 -1.19 0.73 16.98
N LYS A 125 -2.44 0.39 16.69
CA LYS A 125 -3.61 1.10 17.24
C LYS A 125 -3.96 0.60 18.63
N TYR A 126 -3.67 -0.67 18.87
CA TYR A 126 -3.89 -1.35 20.13
C TYR A 126 -2.91 -2.52 20.23
N ASN A 127 -2.36 -2.74 21.42
CA ASN A 127 -1.62 -3.93 21.74
C ASN A 127 -1.93 -4.37 23.18
N ALA A 128 -1.88 -5.65 23.43
CA ALA A 128 -2.16 -6.20 24.75
C ALA A 128 -1.33 -7.46 25.03
N LEU A 129 -0.84 -7.58 26.25
CA LEU A 129 -0.31 -8.80 26.82
C LEU A 129 -1.42 -9.44 27.68
N VAL A 130 -1.87 -10.64 27.29
CA VAL A 130 -2.95 -11.34 27.98
C VAL A 130 -2.37 -12.22 29.09
N GLN A 131 -2.55 -11.85 30.35
CA GLN A 131 -1.98 -12.57 31.49
C GLN A 131 -2.96 -13.55 32.15
N ASP A 132 -4.25 -13.43 31.88
CA ASP A 132 -5.30 -14.31 32.35
C ASP A 132 -6.18 -14.79 31.17
N VAL A 133 -6.43 -16.09 31.09
CA VAL A 133 -7.27 -16.68 30.04
C VAL A 133 -8.69 -16.16 30.06
N ASP A 134 -9.22 -15.78 31.22
CA ASP A 134 -10.58 -15.21 31.37
C ASP A 134 -10.72 -13.83 30.70
N ASP A 135 -9.62 -13.11 30.48
CA ASP A 135 -9.60 -11.81 29.79
C ASP A 135 -9.47 -11.94 28.26
N LEU A 136 -9.09 -13.13 27.74
CA LEU A 136 -8.76 -13.32 26.33
C LEU A 136 -9.89 -12.89 25.38
N ALA A 137 -11.13 -13.28 25.68
CA ALA A 137 -12.28 -12.95 24.83
C ALA A 137 -12.51 -11.43 24.77
N ALA A 138 -12.40 -10.74 25.91
CA ALA A 138 -12.59 -9.29 25.99
C ALA A 138 -11.47 -8.53 25.25
N VAL A 139 -10.22 -8.94 25.45
CA VAL A 139 -9.04 -8.35 24.76
C VAL A 139 -9.14 -8.55 23.25
N PHE A 140 -9.54 -9.75 22.79
CA PHE A 140 -9.73 -10.00 21.36
C PHE A 140 -10.80 -9.09 20.74
N GLU A 141 -11.94 -8.94 21.38
CA GLU A 141 -13.04 -8.10 20.89
C GLU A 141 -12.64 -6.61 20.85
N GLU A 142 -11.91 -6.16 21.84
CA GLU A 142 -11.36 -4.80 21.86
C GLU A 142 -10.34 -4.58 20.74
N ALA A 143 -9.38 -5.50 20.60
CA ALA A 143 -8.39 -5.47 19.53
C ALA A 143 -9.06 -5.45 18.14
N TRP A 144 -10.05 -6.33 17.92
CA TRP A 144 -10.80 -6.39 16.67
C TRP A 144 -11.53 -5.08 16.37
N THR A 145 -12.16 -4.50 17.39
CA THR A 145 -12.85 -3.22 17.27
C THR A 145 -11.87 -2.08 16.94
N MET A 146 -10.77 -2.00 17.68
CA MET A 146 -9.73 -0.98 17.45
C MET A 146 -9.11 -1.09 16.06
N MET A 147 -8.88 -2.31 15.59
CA MET A 147 -8.31 -2.59 14.26
C MET A 147 -9.19 -2.07 13.13
N THR A 148 -10.52 -2.27 13.23
CA THR A 148 -11.45 -2.10 12.11
C THR A 148 -12.27 -0.82 12.14
N LYS A 149 -12.52 -0.22 13.32
CA LYS A 149 -13.34 0.98 13.44
C LYS A 149 -12.54 2.27 13.32
N GLY A 150 -13.19 3.31 12.79
CA GLY A 150 -12.54 4.57 12.45
C GLY A 150 -11.51 4.37 11.35
N ARG A 151 -10.37 5.07 11.41
CA ARG A 151 -9.22 4.78 10.54
C ARG A 151 -8.68 3.40 10.86
N PRO A 152 -8.67 2.43 9.93
CA PRO A 152 -8.17 1.08 10.20
C PRO A 152 -6.67 1.07 10.47
N GLY A 153 -6.17 0.00 11.09
CA GLY A 153 -4.74 -0.14 11.34
C GLY A 153 -4.42 -1.38 12.17
N PRO A 154 -3.13 -1.68 12.37
CA PRO A 154 -2.68 -2.91 13.00
C PRO A 154 -2.90 -2.94 14.51
N VAL A 155 -3.08 -4.17 15.01
CA VAL A 155 -3.15 -4.50 16.44
C VAL A 155 -2.28 -5.71 16.74
N LEU A 156 -1.86 -5.86 18.00
CA LEU A 156 -1.09 -7.01 18.45
C LEU A 156 -1.66 -7.58 19.76
N ILE A 157 -1.81 -8.90 19.81
CA ILE A 157 -2.14 -9.65 21.03
C ILE A 157 -0.95 -10.56 21.34
N ASP A 158 -0.29 -10.30 22.47
CA ASP A 158 0.82 -11.11 22.98
C ASP A 158 0.27 -12.12 23.98
N LEU A 159 0.44 -13.44 23.69
CA LEU A 159 -0.28 -14.50 24.35
C LEU A 159 0.67 -15.52 24.98
N PRO A 160 0.91 -15.46 26.31
CA PRO A 160 1.77 -16.39 27.02
C PRO A 160 1.34 -17.86 26.87
N LYS A 161 2.33 -18.75 26.84
CA LYS A 161 2.10 -20.18 26.60
C LYS A 161 1.20 -20.85 27.63
N ASP A 162 1.32 -20.48 28.88
CA ASP A 162 0.47 -20.98 29.98
C ASP A 162 -0.97 -20.50 29.86
N VAL A 163 -1.20 -19.26 29.39
CA VAL A 163 -2.53 -18.72 29.09
C VAL A 163 -3.18 -19.48 27.92
N GLN A 164 -2.41 -19.85 26.88
CA GLN A 164 -2.90 -20.67 25.77
C GLN A 164 -3.40 -22.05 26.25
N LEU A 165 -2.75 -22.62 27.28
CA LEU A 165 -3.06 -23.93 27.82
C LEU A 165 -4.12 -23.89 28.94
N ALA A 166 -4.30 -22.76 29.60
CA ALA A 166 -5.28 -22.60 30.69
C ALA A 166 -6.71 -22.77 30.19
N GLU A 167 -7.56 -23.37 31.00
CA GLU A 167 -8.98 -23.59 30.70
C GLU A 167 -9.84 -22.44 31.24
N THR A 168 -10.84 -22.01 30.46
CA THR A 168 -11.84 -21.00 30.85
C THR A 168 -13.26 -21.44 30.51
N GLU A 169 -14.22 -20.93 31.27
CA GLU A 169 -15.64 -20.95 30.93
C GLU A 169 -16.14 -19.61 30.35
N THR A 170 -15.30 -18.57 30.38
CA THR A 170 -15.57 -17.24 29.87
C THR A 170 -15.42 -17.23 28.35
N LEU A 171 -16.47 -17.59 27.62
CA LEU A 171 -16.47 -17.78 26.16
C LEU A 171 -16.90 -16.54 25.36
N ALA A 172 -17.35 -15.49 26.04
CA ALA A 172 -17.80 -14.23 25.43
C ALA A 172 -17.22 -13.05 26.19
N ALA A 173 -17.08 -11.92 25.50
CA ALA A 173 -16.66 -10.66 26.11
C ALA A 173 -17.72 -10.20 27.11
N GLU A 174 -17.62 -10.60 28.36
CA GLU A 174 -18.27 -9.88 29.46
C GLU A 174 -17.50 -8.58 29.66
N HIS A 175 -18.20 -7.44 29.70
CA HIS A 175 -17.62 -6.09 29.80
C HIS A 175 -16.81 -5.91 31.10
N ARG A 176 -15.59 -6.45 31.16
CA ARG A 176 -14.67 -6.27 32.28
C ARG A 176 -13.66 -5.15 32.03
N LEU A 177 -13.36 -4.88 30.77
CA LEU A 177 -12.48 -3.77 30.40
C LEU A 177 -13.34 -2.56 30.02
N GLY A 178 -13.01 -1.40 30.52
CA GLY A 178 -13.74 -0.17 30.20
C GLY A 178 -13.83 -0.04 28.68
N ALA A 179 -15.03 -0.17 28.17
CA ALA A 179 -15.25 -0.15 26.72
C ALA A 179 -14.61 1.10 26.13
N HIS A 180 -13.48 0.94 25.47
CA HIS A 180 -12.97 1.98 24.59
C HIS A 180 -13.98 2.11 23.45
N HIS A 181 -14.95 3.03 23.63
CA HIS A 181 -15.83 3.40 22.55
C HIS A 181 -14.98 4.05 21.46
N VAL A 182 -14.58 3.28 20.46
CA VAL A 182 -14.15 3.87 19.20
C VAL A 182 -15.41 4.53 18.63
N ASN A 183 -15.58 5.80 18.91
CA ASN A 183 -16.59 6.57 18.23
C ASN A 183 -16.24 6.56 16.74
N VAL A 184 -17.05 5.87 15.96
CA VAL A 184 -17.13 6.19 14.53
C VAL A 184 -17.75 7.60 14.54
N PRO A 185 -17.03 8.63 14.12
CA PRO A 185 -17.55 9.97 14.21
C PRO A 185 -18.83 10.07 13.42
N GLU A 186 -19.91 10.56 14.04
CA GLU A 186 -21.02 11.09 13.28
C GLU A 186 -20.48 12.21 12.38
N ILE A 187 -21.09 12.39 11.20
CA ILE A 187 -20.66 13.42 10.27
C ILE A 187 -20.73 14.77 10.98
N ALA A 188 -19.54 15.36 11.23
CA ALA A 188 -19.40 16.66 11.83
C ALA A 188 -18.89 17.66 10.78
N GLY A 189 -19.62 18.78 10.64
CA GLY A 189 -19.38 19.84 9.66
C GLY A 189 -20.63 20.16 8.84
N ASP A 190 -20.60 21.24 8.06
CA ASP A 190 -21.74 21.69 7.26
C ASP A 190 -21.64 21.21 5.80
N LEU A 191 -22.45 20.19 5.49
CA LEU A 191 -22.54 19.61 4.14
C LEU A 191 -23.01 20.63 3.07
N LYS A 192 -23.85 21.60 3.46
CA LYS A 192 -24.36 22.60 2.50
C LYS A 192 -23.27 23.60 2.15
N ASP A 193 -22.54 24.08 3.14
CA ASP A 193 -21.40 25.00 2.91
C ASP A 193 -20.35 24.36 2.00
N PHE A 194 -20.06 23.05 2.19
CA PHE A 194 -19.17 22.31 1.31
C PHE A 194 -19.68 22.25 -0.14
N ALA A 195 -20.95 21.88 -0.30
CA ALA A 195 -21.56 21.80 -1.63
C ALA A 195 -21.62 23.18 -2.30
N GLU A 196 -21.99 24.24 -1.57
CA GLU A 196 -22.04 25.60 -2.09
C GLU A 196 -20.68 26.12 -2.52
N ALA A 197 -19.61 25.84 -1.75
CA ALA A 197 -18.25 26.17 -2.12
C ALA A 197 -17.83 25.48 -3.42
N LEU A 198 -18.08 24.15 -3.52
CA LEU A 198 -17.84 23.39 -4.74
C LEU A 198 -18.67 23.91 -5.93
N ASN A 199 -19.96 24.22 -5.71
CA ASN A 199 -20.85 24.72 -6.75
C ASN A 199 -20.41 26.07 -7.30
N ARG A 200 -19.80 26.95 -6.47
CA ARG A 200 -19.28 28.27 -6.88
C ARG A 200 -17.93 28.21 -7.59
N ALA A 201 -17.14 27.15 -7.33
CA ALA A 201 -15.80 27.00 -7.91
C ALA A 201 -15.84 26.96 -9.44
N LYS A 202 -14.88 27.61 -10.08
CA LYS A 202 -14.67 27.59 -11.53
C LYS A 202 -13.63 26.56 -11.96
N LYS A 203 -12.64 26.32 -11.07
CA LYS A 203 -11.49 25.42 -11.30
C LYS A 203 -11.35 24.40 -10.16
N PRO A 204 -12.39 23.60 -9.85
CA PRO A 204 -12.28 22.62 -8.77
C PRO A 204 -11.30 21.51 -9.13
N LEU A 205 -10.66 20.96 -8.08
CA LEU A 205 -9.83 19.76 -8.15
C LEU A 205 -10.20 18.81 -7.01
N LEU A 206 -10.43 17.54 -7.30
CA LEU A 206 -10.59 16.50 -6.31
C LEU A 206 -9.24 15.79 -6.11
N LEU A 207 -8.74 15.80 -4.88
CA LEU A 207 -7.54 15.06 -4.46
C LEU A 207 -7.97 13.82 -3.68
N VAL A 208 -7.88 12.64 -4.31
CA VAL A 208 -8.41 11.39 -3.77
C VAL A 208 -7.30 10.54 -3.18
N GLY A 209 -7.39 10.25 -1.89
CA GLY A 209 -6.43 9.43 -1.16
C GLY A 209 -6.88 8.00 -0.88
N GLY A 210 -6.05 7.25 -0.14
CA GLY A 210 -6.33 5.86 0.27
C GLY A 210 -7.59 5.69 1.11
N GLY A 211 -8.06 6.76 1.79
CA GLY A 211 -9.33 6.75 2.52
C GLY A 211 -10.53 6.44 1.64
N ALA A 212 -10.50 6.81 0.35
CA ALA A 212 -11.55 6.47 -0.60
C ALA A 212 -11.62 4.97 -0.92
N ILE A 213 -10.47 4.30 -0.94
CA ILE A 213 -10.39 2.83 -1.07
C ILE A 213 -10.92 2.15 0.21
N ASN A 214 -10.42 2.58 1.37
CA ASN A 214 -10.77 1.97 2.65
C ASN A 214 -12.27 2.10 2.99
N SER A 215 -12.89 3.23 2.64
CA SER A 215 -14.34 3.46 2.81
C SER A 215 -15.20 2.87 1.68
N GLN A 216 -14.57 2.27 0.65
CA GLN A 216 -15.27 1.74 -0.54
C GLN A 216 -16.13 2.83 -1.24
N ALA A 217 -15.61 4.05 -1.36
CA ALA A 217 -16.31 5.23 -1.88
C ALA A 217 -16.05 5.51 -3.37
N ALA A 218 -15.44 4.58 -4.11
CA ALA A 218 -15.01 4.80 -5.50
C ALA A 218 -16.18 5.23 -6.42
N GLN A 219 -17.38 4.63 -6.24
CA GLN A 219 -18.55 4.99 -7.00
C GLN A 219 -19.03 6.42 -6.68
N GLU A 220 -19.09 6.78 -5.40
CA GLU A 220 -19.51 8.10 -4.94
C GLU A 220 -18.50 9.19 -5.36
N VAL A 221 -17.19 8.88 -5.36
CA VAL A 221 -16.14 9.77 -5.89
C VAL A 221 -16.35 10.01 -7.38
N ARG A 222 -16.63 8.96 -8.16
CA ARG A 222 -16.89 9.07 -9.59
C ARG A 222 -18.14 9.91 -9.86
N GLU A 223 -19.24 9.65 -9.16
CA GLU A 223 -20.48 10.42 -9.29
C GLU A 223 -20.26 11.90 -8.96
N LEU A 224 -19.50 12.20 -7.90
CA LEU A 224 -19.15 13.57 -7.54
C LEU A 224 -18.34 14.26 -8.65
N ALA A 225 -17.30 13.60 -9.15
CA ALA A 225 -16.43 14.13 -10.20
C ALA A 225 -17.20 14.41 -11.48
N GLU A 226 -18.03 13.48 -11.95
CA GLU A 226 -18.83 13.61 -13.16
C GLU A 226 -19.91 14.69 -13.01
N LYS A 227 -20.63 14.73 -11.88
CA LYS A 227 -21.67 15.70 -11.59
C LYS A 227 -21.13 17.12 -11.50
N ALA A 228 -20.04 17.29 -10.79
CA ALA A 228 -19.37 18.58 -10.65
C ALA A 228 -18.50 18.93 -11.88
N MET A 229 -18.26 18.02 -12.81
CA MET A 229 -17.24 18.12 -13.87
C MET A 229 -15.91 18.62 -13.29
N ALA A 230 -15.45 17.94 -12.24
CA ALA A 230 -14.24 18.27 -11.49
C ALA A 230 -13.12 17.28 -11.82
N PRO A 231 -11.97 17.72 -12.35
CA PRO A 231 -10.81 16.87 -12.53
C PRO A 231 -10.38 16.19 -11.23
N VAL A 232 -9.82 14.99 -11.35
CA VAL A 232 -9.44 14.12 -10.22
C VAL A 232 -7.95 13.80 -10.30
N SER A 233 -7.26 13.99 -9.18
CA SER A 233 -5.90 13.51 -8.97
C SER A 233 -5.90 12.47 -7.85
N THR A 234 -5.38 11.28 -8.12
CA THR A 234 -5.30 10.20 -7.12
C THR A 234 -3.90 10.14 -6.52
N THR A 235 -3.80 10.10 -5.21
CA THR A 235 -2.51 9.85 -4.55
C THR A 235 -2.02 8.45 -4.88
N LEU A 236 -0.75 8.14 -4.58
CA LEU A 236 -0.21 6.79 -4.77
C LEU A 236 -1.10 5.71 -4.10
N MET A 237 -1.61 5.99 -2.89
CA MET A 237 -2.50 5.09 -2.15
C MET A 237 -3.96 5.16 -2.62
N GLY A 238 -4.33 6.18 -3.38
CA GLY A 238 -5.68 6.38 -3.92
C GLY A 238 -5.88 5.81 -5.33
N LYS A 239 -4.84 5.23 -5.97
CA LYS A 239 -4.97 4.64 -7.32
C LYS A 239 -6.07 3.56 -7.32
N GLY A 240 -6.94 3.63 -8.32
CA GLY A 240 -8.13 2.79 -8.45
C GLY A 240 -9.38 3.30 -7.72
N ALA A 241 -9.28 4.31 -6.85
CA ALA A 241 -10.47 4.96 -6.28
C ALA A 241 -11.22 5.80 -7.33
N PHE A 242 -10.54 6.18 -8.39
CA PHE A 242 -11.08 6.78 -9.60
C PHE A 242 -10.37 6.17 -10.80
N PRO A 243 -11.08 5.81 -11.88
CA PRO A 243 -10.45 5.15 -13.03
C PRO A 243 -9.34 6.00 -13.65
N GLY A 244 -8.15 5.44 -13.81
CA GLY A 244 -6.99 6.11 -14.41
C GLY A 244 -7.23 6.54 -15.85
N THR A 245 -8.02 5.74 -16.59
CA THR A 245 -8.38 5.99 -17.99
C THR A 245 -9.51 7.00 -18.20
N HIS A 246 -10.16 7.47 -17.12
CA HIS A 246 -11.26 8.42 -17.22
C HIS A 246 -10.80 9.80 -17.71
N LEU A 247 -11.63 10.49 -18.53
CA LEU A 247 -11.31 11.82 -19.07
C LEU A 247 -10.92 12.85 -18.00
N LEU A 248 -11.57 12.80 -16.84
CA LEU A 248 -11.28 13.72 -15.73
C LEU A 248 -10.06 13.29 -14.90
N SER A 249 -9.42 12.15 -15.18
CA SER A 249 -8.24 11.71 -14.45
C SER A 249 -7.00 12.50 -14.83
N LEU A 250 -6.29 12.99 -13.81
CA LEU A 250 -5.02 13.69 -13.97
C LEU A 250 -3.82 12.84 -13.52
N GLY A 251 -4.07 11.59 -13.12
CA GLY A 251 -3.03 10.73 -12.56
C GLY A 251 -2.59 11.16 -11.16
N MET A 252 -1.37 10.79 -10.79
CA MET A 252 -0.81 11.02 -9.46
C MET A 252 -0.20 12.43 -9.35
N PRO A 253 -0.44 13.18 -8.24
CA PRO A 253 0.24 14.44 -7.95
C PRO A 253 1.49 14.24 -7.08
N GLY A 254 2.23 15.31 -6.85
CA GLY A 254 3.33 15.36 -5.90
C GLY A 254 4.69 15.09 -6.53
N MET A 255 5.64 14.58 -5.72
CA MET A 255 7.08 14.49 -6.03
C MET A 255 7.36 13.81 -7.37
N HIS A 256 6.72 12.69 -7.67
CA HIS A 256 6.84 11.94 -8.93
C HIS A 256 5.52 11.92 -9.70
N GLY A 257 4.68 12.92 -9.43
CA GLY A 257 3.39 13.09 -10.08
C GLY A 257 3.51 13.65 -11.49
N THR A 258 2.39 13.59 -12.21
CA THR A 258 2.31 14.18 -13.56
C THR A 258 2.42 15.70 -13.51
N ALA A 259 2.98 16.30 -14.55
CA ALA A 259 3.10 17.75 -14.67
C ALA A 259 1.73 18.44 -14.60
N PHE A 260 0.73 17.85 -15.26
CA PHE A 260 -0.61 18.40 -15.30
C PHE A 260 -1.39 18.25 -13.99
N ALA A 261 -1.18 17.17 -13.19
CA ALA A 261 -1.75 17.06 -11.86
C ALA A 261 -1.16 18.12 -10.90
N ASN A 262 0.16 18.30 -10.93
CA ASN A 262 0.84 19.32 -10.13
C ASN A 262 0.43 20.74 -10.56
N LYS A 263 0.21 20.97 -11.84
CA LYS A 263 -0.30 22.23 -12.36
C LYS A 263 -1.73 22.50 -11.91
N ALA A 264 -2.59 21.48 -11.94
CA ALA A 264 -3.96 21.60 -11.46
C ALA A 264 -4.02 22.02 -9.98
N ILE A 265 -3.11 21.49 -9.12
CA ILE A 265 -2.99 21.91 -7.72
C ILE A 265 -2.64 23.39 -7.60
N LEU A 266 -1.74 23.90 -8.44
CA LEU A 266 -1.33 25.31 -8.41
C LEU A 266 -2.39 26.28 -8.91
N GLU A 267 -3.29 25.84 -9.79
CA GLU A 267 -4.24 26.74 -10.50
C GLU A 267 -5.70 26.55 -10.07
N CYS A 268 -6.00 25.52 -9.26
CA CYS A 268 -7.37 25.31 -8.78
C CYS A 268 -7.80 26.47 -7.87
N ASP A 269 -9.10 26.80 -7.91
CA ASP A 269 -9.75 27.76 -7.01
C ASP A 269 -10.49 27.06 -5.84
N TYR A 270 -10.67 25.74 -5.95
CA TYR A 270 -11.22 24.89 -4.89
C TYR A 270 -10.55 23.54 -4.92
N LEU A 271 -9.90 23.16 -3.82
CA LEU A 271 -9.28 21.84 -3.64
C LEU A 271 -10.08 21.03 -2.62
N LEU A 272 -10.72 19.96 -3.08
CA LEU A 272 -11.44 19.03 -2.20
C LEU A 272 -10.62 17.75 -2.01
N SER A 273 -10.08 17.59 -0.81
CA SER A 273 -9.35 16.39 -0.40
C SER A 273 -10.30 15.34 0.18
N LEU A 274 -10.23 14.13 -0.36
CA LEU A 274 -11.09 12.99 -0.07
C LEU A 274 -10.26 11.84 0.53
N GLY A 275 -10.17 11.76 1.85
CA GLY A 275 -9.40 10.74 2.56
C GLY A 275 -7.90 10.76 2.23
N CYS A 276 -7.30 11.96 2.18
CA CYS A 276 -5.88 12.17 1.87
C CYS A 276 -5.17 12.90 3.01
N ARG A 277 -4.02 12.40 3.47
CA ARG A 277 -3.26 12.94 4.61
C ARG A 277 -2.39 14.16 4.30
N PHE A 278 -2.31 14.61 3.07
CA PHE A 278 -1.38 15.66 2.62
C PHE A 278 0.08 15.40 3.04
N ASP A 279 0.58 14.19 2.83
CA ASP A 279 1.95 13.82 3.19
C ASP A 279 3.00 14.66 2.42
N ASP A 280 4.27 14.54 2.84
CA ASP A 280 5.37 15.35 2.28
C ASP A 280 5.72 14.99 0.82
N ARG A 281 5.26 13.84 0.32
CA ARG A 281 5.43 13.45 -1.08
C ARG A 281 4.44 14.17 -2.00
N ILE A 282 3.32 14.65 -1.44
CA ILE A 282 2.27 15.39 -2.16
C ILE A 282 2.40 16.88 -1.88
N ALA A 283 2.47 17.29 -0.61
CA ALA A 283 2.55 18.67 -0.16
C ALA A 283 3.94 18.95 0.44
N GLY A 284 4.97 19.02 -0.41
CA GLY A 284 6.35 19.23 0.01
C GLY A 284 6.53 20.60 0.69
N LYS A 285 6.21 21.68 0.00
CA LYS A 285 6.17 23.05 0.52
C LYS A 285 4.71 23.47 0.73
N THR A 286 4.25 23.38 1.96
CA THR A 286 2.82 23.53 2.32
C THR A 286 2.26 24.91 2.03
N ASP A 287 3.05 25.97 2.15
CA ASP A 287 2.62 27.36 1.89
C ASP A 287 2.31 27.61 0.40
N ASP A 288 2.93 26.85 -0.49
CA ASP A 288 2.72 26.94 -1.94
C ASP A 288 1.73 25.88 -2.47
N PHE A 289 1.12 25.09 -1.60
CA PHE A 289 0.22 24.02 -1.97
C PHE A 289 -1.21 24.54 -2.14
N ALA A 290 -1.72 24.53 -3.37
CA ALA A 290 -3.02 25.11 -3.75
C ALA A 290 -3.19 26.54 -3.17
N PRO A 291 -2.29 27.49 -3.52
CA PRO A 291 -2.14 28.75 -2.77
C PRO A 291 -3.36 29.67 -2.92
N ASP A 292 -4.05 29.61 -4.05
CA ASP A 292 -5.19 30.47 -4.37
C ASP A 292 -6.55 29.77 -4.19
N ALA A 293 -6.54 28.50 -3.72
CA ALA A 293 -7.74 27.69 -3.57
C ALA A 293 -8.36 27.82 -2.18
N VAL A 294 -9.69 27.80 -2.13
CA VAL A 294 -10.40 27.35 -0.92
C VAL A 294 -10.14 25.86 -0.75
N ARG A 295 -9.59 25.46 0.37
CA ARG A 295 -9.17 24.09 0.67
C ARG A 295 -10.18 23.42 1.58
N ALA A 296 -10.67 22.27 1.16
CA ALA A 296 -11.65 21.48 1.88
C ALA A 296 -11.14 20.07 2.11
N HIS A 297 -11.38 19.49 3.28
CA HIS A 297 -10.89 18.19 3.66
C HIS A 297 -11.98 17.34 4.29
N ILE A 298 -12.18 16.15 3.74
CA ILE A 298 -13.04 15.09 4.29
C ILE A 298 -12.16 13.94 4.73
N ASP A 299 -12.17 13.62 6.01
CA ASP A 299 -11.43 12.50 6.58
C ASP A 299 -12.17 11.88 7.77
N ILE A 300 -11.92 10.60 8.03
CA ILE A 300 -12.46 9.90 9.19
C ILE A 300 -11.66 10.22 10.46
N ASP A 301 -10.38 10.56 10.30
CA ASP A 301 -9.41 10.80 11.37
C ASP A 301 -9.20 12.30 11.59
N SER A 302 -9.79 12.83 12.67
CA SER A 302 -9.65 14.24 13.01
C SER A 302 -8.20 14.67 13.30
N ALA A 303 -7.30 13.74 13.59
CA ALA A 303 -5.88 14.03 13.81
C ALA A 303 -5.14 14.43 12.52
N GLU A 304 -5.71 14.16 11.36
CA GLU A 304 -5.14 14.59 10.07
C GLU A 304 -5.56 16.02 9.68
N PHE A 305 -6.59 16.58 10.33
CA PHE A 305 -7.03 17.94 10.05
C PHE A 305 -6.01 19.00 10.48
N ASN A 306 -5.67 19.90 9.56
CA ASN A 306 -4.72 21.00 9.77
C ASN A 306 -3.33 20.55 10.24
N LYS A 307 -3.00 19.27 10.09
CA LYS A 307 -1.72 18.70 10.55
C LYS A 307 -0.54 19.20 9.70
N ARG A 308 -0.70 19.26 8.38
CA ARG A 308 0.32 19.73 7.44
C ARG A 308 -0.17 20.91 6.59
N VAL A 309 -1.32 20.78 6.00
CA VAL A 309 -1.96 21.82 5.18
C VAL A 309 -3.14 22.37 5.97
N VAL A 310 -3.17 23.67 6.18
CA VAL A 310 -4.32 24.34 6.78
C VAL A 310 -5.42 24.41 5.75
N VAL A 311 -6.64 24.03 6.16
CA VAL A 311 -7.81 23.99 5.27
C VAL A 311 -8.94 24.84 5.80
N ASP A 312 -9.78 25.37 4.90
CA ASP A 312 -10.85 26.30 5.21
C ASP A 312 -12.13 25.59 5.66
N HIS A 313 -12.39 24.40 5.11
CA HIS A 313 -13.56 23.59 5.43
C HIS A 313 -13.17 22.17 5.83
N LEU A 314 -13.79 21.66 6.89
CA LEU A 314 -13.56 20.33 7.46
C LEU A 314 -14.87 19.55 7.55
N LEU A 315 -14.87 18.30 7.08
CA LEU A 315 -15.94 17.33 7.35
C LEU A 315 -15.31 16.05 7.91
N GLN A 316 -15.67 15.72 9.15
CA GLN A 316 -15.27 14.45 9.75
C GLN A 316 -16.34 13.39 9.49
N GLY A 317 -15.93 12.21 9.03
CA GLY A 317 -16.84 11.08 8.84
C GLY A 317 -16.28 10.04 7.87
N ASP A 318 -16.97 8.90 7.77
CA ASP A 318 -16.70 7.92 6.72
C ASP A 318 -16.95 8.55 5.35
N LEU A 319 -15.99 8.43 4.45
CA LEU A 319 -16.05 9.17 3.18
C LEU A 319 -17.26 8.76 2.32
N LYS A 320 -17.61 7.48 2.29
CA LYS A 320 -18.78 7.00 1.53
C LYS A 320 -20.07 7.61 2.07
N ASP A 321 -20.24 7.61 3.38
CA ASP A 321 -21.43 8.17 4.02
C ASP A 321 -21.50 9.68 3.86
N VAL A 322 -20.36 10.38 3.98
CA VAL A 322 -20.28 11.83 3.73
C VAL A 322 -20.67 12.13 2.28
N LEU A 323 -20.08 11.44 1.31
CA LEU A 323 -20.37 11.71 -0.11
C LEU A 323 -21.82 11.43 -0.49
N ARG A 324 -22.42 10.35 0.02
CA ARG A 324 -23.85 10.06 -0.20
C ARG A 324 -24.77 11.18 0.28
N ARG A 325 -24.44 11.81 1.41
CA ARG A 325 -25.21 12.95 1.95
C ARG A 325 -24.86 14.28 1.31
N LEU A 326 -23.65 14.43 0.76
CA LEU A 326 -23.18 15.63 0.07
C LEU A 326 -23.75 15.73 -1.36
N LEU A 327 -23.76 14.61 -2.09
CA LEU A 327 -24.17 14.54 -3.51
C LEU A 327 -25.52 15.20 -3.83
N PRO A 328 -26.57 15.11 -3.00
CA PRO A 328 -27.84 15.79 -3.27
C PRO A 328 -27.73 17.33 -3.37
N TYR A 329 -26.75 17.94 -2.70
CA TYR A 329 -26.55 19.41 -2.69
C TYR A 329 -25.59 19.87 -3.78
N VAL A 330 -24.86 18.96 -4.43
CA VAL A 330 -23.96 19.28 -5.55
C VAL A 330 -24.79 19.51 -6.81
N GLU A 331 -24.55 20.61 -7.49
CA GLU A 331 -25.21 20.94 -8.75
C GLU A 331 -24.44 20.34 -9.94
N LYS A 332 -25.18 19.97 -11.00
CA LYS A 332 -24.54 19.64 -12.27
C LYS A 332 -23.96 20.92 -12.87
N LYS A 333 -22.67 20.93 -13.13
CA LYS A 333 -21.95 22.10 -13.69
C LYS A 333 -21.32 21.73 -15.04
N ASP A 334 -21.14 22.75 -15.86
CA ASP A 334 -20.28 22.72 -17.03
C ASP A 334 -19.01 23.49 -16.72
N ARG A 335 -17.88 22.76 -16.70
CA ARG A 335 -16.54 23.29 -16.50
C ARG A 335 -15.59 22.83 -17.62
N SER A 336 -16.15 22.70 -18.81
CA SER A 336 -15.42 22.27 -20.01
C SER A 336 -14.18 23.11 -20.28
N ASP A 337 -14.21 24.42 -20.02
CA ASP A 337 -13.05 25.30 -20.20
C ASP A 337 -11.88 24.89 -19.27
N TRP A 338 -12.19 24.52 -18.01
CA TRP A 338 -11.17 24.06 -17.07
C TRP A 338 -10.61 22.68 -17.45
N VAL A 339 -11.48 21.75 -17.80
CA VAL A 339 -11.07 20.42 -18.27
C VAL A 339 -10.22 20.53 -19.54
N HIS A 340 -10.65 21.37 -20.50
CA HIS A 340 -9.91 21.59 -21.74
C HIS A 340 -8.53 22.22 -21.50
N HIS A 341 -8.44 23.21 -20.62
CA HIS A 341 -7.15 23.80 -20.22
C HIS A 341 -6.18 22.75 -19.67
N LEU A 342 -6.65 21.83 -18.82
CA LEU A 342 -5.79 20.77 -18.29
C LEU A 342 -5.45 19.71 -19.35
N GLU A 343 -6.34 19.45 -20.30
CA GLU A 343 -6.07 18.55 -21.42
C GLU A 343 -5.00 19.13 -22.37
N GLU A 344 -5.06 20.43 -22.67
CA GLU A 344 -3.98 21.12 -23.41
C GLU A 344 -2.64 20.99 -22.66
N TYR A 345 -2.69 21.03 -21.31
CA TYR A 345 -1.50 20.87 -20.49
C TYR A 345 -0.95 19.46 -20.54
N LYS A 346 -1.82 18.41 -20.56
CA LYS A 346 -1.40 17.02 -20.78
C LYS A 346 -0.68 16.85 -22.13
N GLN A 347 -1.23 17.45 -23.17
CA GLN A 347 -0.63 17.39 -24.52
C GLN A 347 0.73 18.10 -24.59
N ARG A 348 0.88 19.21 -23.85
CA ARG A 348 2.11 19.98 -23.82
C ARG A 348 3.21 19.36 -22.96
N PHE A 349 2.85 18.68 -21.90
CA PHE A 349 3.76 18.10 -20.91
C PHE A 349 3.38 16.64 -20.61
N PRO A 350 3.42 15.76 -21.61
CA PRO A 350 3.17 14.34 -21.39
C PRO A 350 4.25 13.72 -20.49
N LEU A 351 3.99 12.50 -20.03
CA LEU A 351 5.05 11.70 -19.42
C LEU A 351 6.03 11.28 -20.52
N GLU A 352 7.22 11.85 -20.49
CA GLU A 352 8.26 11.64 -21.50
C GLU A 352 9.46 10.87 -20.93
N PHE A 353 10.08 10.06 -21.77
CA PHE A 353 11.35 9.39 -21.51
C PHE A 353 12.16 9.33 -22.82
N GLU A 354 13.47 9.14 -22.71
CA GLU A 354 14.31 8.92 -23.88
C GLU A 354 14.11 7.49 -24.39
N ASP A 355 13.32 7.35 -25.43
CA ASP A 355 13.09 6.06 -26.05
C ASP A 355 14.14 5.82 -27.12
N ASP A 356 14.96 4.80 -26.93
CA ASP A 356 15.86 4.26 -27.92
C ASP A 356 15.40 2.84 -28.28
N GLU A 357 15.53 2.42 -29.52
CA GLU A 357 15.08 1.12 -29.99
C GLU A 357 16.00 -0.05 -29.56
N GLN A 358 17.03 0.22 -28.78
CA GLN A 358 18.06 -0.76 -28.42
C GLN A 358 17.92 -1.26 -27.00
N THR A 359 17.67 -0.35 -26.03
CA THR A 359 17.66 -0.71 -24.61
C THR A 359 16.25 -0.97 -24.07
N VAL A 360 16.15 -1.83 -23.06
CA VAL A 360 14.89 -2.04 -22.34
C VAL A 360 14.59 -0.84 -21.47
N LYS A 361 13.62 -0.01 -21.87
CA LYS A 361 13.16 1.12 -21.06
C LYS A 361 12.10 0.66 -20.08
N PRO A 362 12.22 0.99 -18.77
CA PRO A 362 11.23 0.59 -17.76
C PRO A 362 9.85 1.17 -18.07
N GLN A 363 9.77 2.38 -18.60
CA GLN A 363 8.54 3.03 -19.01
C GLN A 363 7.84 2.24 -20.13
N ARG A 364 8.60 1.83 -21.15
CA ARG A 364 8.08 1.07 -22.29
C ARG A 364 7.55 -0.31 -21.85
N ILE A 365 8.33 -1.07 -21.09
CA ILE A 365 7.91 -2.41 -20.66
C ILE A 365 6.65 -2.34 -19.79
N LEU A 366 6.54 -1.34 -18.89
CA LEU A 366 5.37 -1.18 -18.02
C LEU A 366 4.13 -0.74 -18.80
N HIS A 367 4.27 0.17 -19.77
CA HIS A 367 3.17 0.55 -20.65
C HIS A 367 2.71 -0.64 -21.51
N ARG A 368 3.65 -1.41 -22.09
CA ARG A 368 3.30 -2.62 -22.87
C ARG A 368 2.65 -3.69 -22.01
N LEU A 369 3.10 -3.85 -20.76
CA LEU A 369 2.47 -4.75 -19.80
C LEU A 369 1.02 -4.32 -19.52
N TYR A 370 0.78 -3.02 -19.29
CA TYR A 370 -0.57 -2.47 -19.15
C TYR A 370 -1.44 -2.79 -20.38
N GLU A 371 -0.96 -2.49 -21.60
CA GLU A 371 -1.71 -2.75 -22.82
C GLU A 371 -2.10 -4.24 -23.00
N LYS A 372 -1.24 -5.17 -22.55
CA LYS A 372 -1.52 -6.61 -22.60
C LYS A 372 -2.45 -7.10 -21.48
N THR A 373 -2.68 -6.30 -20.44
CA THR A 373 -3.42 -6.72 -19.23
C THR A 373 -4.62 -5.85 -18.87
N LYS A 374 -4.86 -4.73 -19.53
CA LYS A 374 -5.93 -3.77 -19.23
C LYS A 374 -7.33 -4.40 -19.18
N ASP A 375 -7.60 -5.39 -20.04
CA ASP A 375 -8.88 -6.09 -20.09
C ASP A 375 -8.96 -7.29 -19.12
N ARG A 376 -7.91 -7.54 -18.32
CA ARG A 376 -7.82 -8.67 -17.39
C ARG A 376 -8.07 -8.28 -15.94
N ASN A 377 -8.28 -6.99 -15.67
CA ASN A 377 -8.46 -6.45 -14.31
C ASN A 377 -7.40 -6.98 -13.32
N ALA A 378 -6.12 -6.90 -13.71
CA ALA A 378 -5.00 -7.47 -12.96
C ALA A 378 -4.81 -6.78 -11.61
N ILE A 379 -4.36 -7.53 -10.60
CA ILE A 379 -3.86 -6.99 -9.34
C ILE A 379 -2.36 -6.74 -9.51
N VAL A 380 -1.95 -5.49 -9.29
CA VAL A 380 -0.55 -5.06 -9.42
C VAL A 380 0.00 -4.74 -8.03
N ALA A 381 1.01 -5.50 -7.62
CA ALA A 381 1.79 -5.22 -6.43
C ALA A 381 3.15 -4.65 -6.82
N THR A 382 3.54 -3.52 -6.24
CA THR A 382 4.87 -2.97 -6.47
C THR A 382 5.72 -3.09 -5.21
N ASP A 383 7.00 -3.33 -5.41
CA ASP A 383 7.99 -3.04 -4.40
C ASP A 383 8.37 -1.56 -4.40
N VAL A 384 9.31 -1.12 -3.56
CA VAL A 384 9.63 0.28 -3.34
C VAL A 384 10.92 0.69 -4.03
N GLY A 385 10.86 1.76 -4.82
CA GLY A 385 11.96 2.32 -5.59
C GLY A 385 11.51 3.01 -6.89
N GLN A 386 12.42 3.16 -7.85
CA GLN A 386 12.08 3.74 -9.16
C GLN A 386 10.98 2.94 -9.88
N HIS A 387 11.04 1.61 -9.81
CA HIS A 387 10.03 0.71 -10.39
C HIS A 387 8.61 0.97 -9.87
N GLN A 388 8.46 1.34 -8.59
CA GLN A 388 7.18 1.75 -7.99
C GLN A 388 6.63 2.99 -8.69
N MET A 389 7.47 4.01 -8.87
CA MET A 389 7.06 5.28 -9.46
C MET A 389 6.79 5.14 -10.95
N TRP A 390 7.64 4.44 -11.70
CA TRP A 390 7.37 4.14 -13.12
C TRP A 390 6.06 3.35 -13.29
N THR A 391 5.80 2.37 -12.42
CA THR A 391 4.53 1.63 -12.47
C THR A 391 3.35 2.55 -12.18
N ALA A 392 3.47 3.43 -11.17
CA ALA A 392 2.42 4.39 -10.85
C ALA A 392 2.14 5.38 -12.01
N GLN A 393 3.13 5.67 -12.85
CA GLN A 393 3.03 6.60 -13.99
C GLN A 393 2.54 5.92 -15.29
N TYR A 394 2.97 4.68 -15.56
CA TYR A 394 2.80 4.02 -16.87
C TYR A 394 1.88 2.80 -16.83
N TYR A 395 1.32 2.45 -15.68
CA TYR A 395 0.34 1.38 -15.55
C TYR A 395 -0.96 1.95 -14.93
N GLU A 396 -2.02 2.02 -15.72
CA GLU A 396 -3.29 2.54 -15.24
C GLU A 396 -4.06 1.51 -14.42
N ILE A 397 -4.74 1.98 -13.39
CA ILE A 397 -5.61 1.19 -12.51
C ILE A 397 -6.99 1.83 -12.52
N ASP A 398 -7.99 1.10 -12.98
CA ASP A 398 -9.37 1.61 -13.14
C ASP A 398 -10.30 1.17 -12.01
N GLU A 399 -9.95 0.11 -11.29
CA GLU A 399 -10.78 -0.47 -10.25
C GLU A 399 -10.10 -0.42 -8.87
N PRO A 400 -10.88 -0.24 -7.78
CA PRO A 400 -10.34 -0.27 -6.43
C PRO A 400 -9.80 -1.66 -6.05
N ASN A 401 -8.90 -1.69 -5.07
CA ASN A 401 -8.30 -2.92 -4.53
C ASN A 401 -7.47 -3.72 -5.56
N ARG A 402 -6.98 -3.07 -6.62
CA ARG A 402 -6.10 -3.65 -7.65
C ARG A 402 -4.67 -3.11 -7.61
N TRP A 403 -4.40 -2.17 -6.73
CA TRP A 403 -3.10 -1.54 -6.55
C TRP A 403 -2.57 -1.80 -5.14
N LEU A 404 -1.43 -2.48 -5.02
CA LEU A 404 -0.78 -2.82 -3.76
C LEU A 404 0.63 -2.21 -3.73
N THR A 405 0.91 -1.40 -2.75
CA THR A 405 2.21 -0.74 -2.62
C THR A 405 2.42 -0.27 -1.18
N SER A 406 3.64 -0.16 -0.72
CA SER A 406 3.99 0.51 0.52
C SER A 406 4.18 2.00 0.24
N GLY A 407 3.23 2.82 0.63
CA GLY A 407 3.24 4.26 0.33
C GLY A 407 3.67 5.13 1.49
N GLY A 408 3.30 4.77 2.71
CA GLY A 408 3.58 5.56 3.91
C GLY A 408 4.98 5.31 4.47
N LEU A 409 5.37 4.06 4.67
CA LEU A 409 6.70 3.69 5.18
C LEU A 409 7.72 3.56 4.05
N GLY A 410 7.31 3.08 2.90
CA GLY A 410 8.21 2.85 1.77
C GLY A 410 9.10 1.62 1.97
N THR A 411 8.51 0.51 2.36
CA THR A 411 9.21 -0.70 2.75
C THR A 411 9.69 -1.49 1.53
N MET A 412 11.00 -1.55 1.30
CA MET A 412 11.59 -2.50 0.36
C MET A 412 11.40 -3.93 0.89
N GLY A 413 11.01 -4.85 -0.01
CA GLY A 413 10.64 -6.23 0.34
C GLY A 413 9.13 -6.43 0.56
N TYR A 414 8.30 -5.40 0.33
CA TYR A 414 6.85 -5.47 0.42
C TYR A 414 6.21 -6.21 -0.77
N GLY A 415 6.67 -5.94 -2.00
CA GLY A 415 5.96 -6.25 -3.22
C GLY A 415 5.67 -7.73 -3.44
N LEU A 416 6.69 -8.59 -3.32
CA LEU A 416 6.54 -10.03 -3.54
C LEU A 416 5.62 -10.69 -2.50
N PRO A 417 5.80 -10.48 -1.19
CA PRO A 417 4.88 -11.01 -0.19
C PRO A 417 3.44 -10.49 -0.36
N ALA A 418 3.25 -9.20 -0.64
CA ALA A 418 1.91 -8.64 -0.88
C ALA A 418 1.22 -9.28 -2.09
N ALA A 419 1.95 -9.53 -3.18
CA ALA A 419 1.44 -10.27 -4.34
C ALA A 419 1.04 -11.71 -3.97
N ILE A 420 1.84 -12.39 -3.14
CA ILE A 420 1.51 -13.73 -2.64
C ILE A 420 0.22 -13.70 -1.82
N GLY A 421 0.07 -12.75 -0.89
CA GLY A 421 -1.14 -12.57 -0.11
C GLY A 421 -2.38 -12.28 -0.96
N ALA A 422 -2.23 -11.44 -1.97
CA ALA A 422 -3.27 -11.14 -2.95
C ALA A 422 -3.68 -12.38 -3.76
N GLN A 423 -2.71 -13.22 -4.15
CA GLN A 423 -3.00 -14.44 -4.91
C GLN A 423 -3.73 -15.48 -4.06
N PHE A 424 -3.46 -15.57 -2.75
CA PHE A 424 -4.27 -16.41 -1.84
C PHE A 424 -5.70 -15.90 -1.70
N ALA A 425 -5.88 -14.57 -1.69
CA ALA A 425 -7.18 -13.91 -1.60
C ALA A 425 -8.01 -14.03 -2.89
N LYS A 426 -7.34 -14.01 -4.04
CA LYS A 426 -7.92 -14.02 -5.39
C LYS A 426 -7.21 -15.05 -6.26
N PRO A 427 -7.48 -16.35 -6.06
CA PRO A 427 -6.73 -17.42 -6.73
C PRO A 427 -6.86 -17.44 -8.26
N ASP A 428 -7.97 -16.94 -8.78
CA ASP A 428 -8.27 -16.94 -10.22
C ASP A 428 -7.87 -15.64 -10.94
N ASP A 429 -7.49 -14.59 -10.17
CA ASP A 429 -7.10 -13.31 -10.73
C ASP A 429 -5.63 -13.32 -11.19
N LEU A 430 -5.32 -12.52 -12.20
CA LEU A 430 -3.95 -12.25 -12.58
C LEU A 430 -3.29 -11.35 -11.54
N VAL A 431 -2.28 -11.84 -10.84
CA VAL A 431 -1.48 -11.06 -9.90
C VAL A 431 -0.08 -10.85 -10.44
N ILE A 432 0.33 -9.59 -10.53
CA ILE A 432 1.63 -9.18 -11.06
C ILE A 432 2.41 -8.46 -9.95
N CYS A 433 3.61 -8.96 -9.64
CA CYS A 433 4.58 -8.28 -8.78
C CYS A 433 5.59 -7.54 -9.65
N ILE A 434 5.73 -6.22 -9.46
CA ILE A 434 6.75 -5.40 -10.12
C ILE A 434 7.77 -4.97 -9.07
N THR A 435 9.02 -5.40 -9.24
CA THR A 435 10.07 -5.22 -8.24
C THR A 435 11.39 -4.79 -8.88
N GLY A 436 12.30 -4.25 -8.09
CA GLY A 436 13.70 -4.00 -8.45
C GLY A 436 14.62 -5.06 -7.87
N ASP A 437 15.82 -5.17 -8.42
CA ASP A 437 16.82 -6.17 -8.00
C ASP A 437 17.22 -6.06 -6.53
N GLY A 438 17.31 -4.86 -5.97
CA GLY A 438 17.58 -4.66 -4.55
C GLY A 438 16.41 -5.07 -3.66
N SER A 439 15.19 -4.65 -3.98
CA SER A 439 13.99 -4.98 -3.21
C SER A 439 13.66 -6.46 -3.25
N TYR A 440 13.79 -7.09 -4.41
CA TYR A 440 13.53 -8.50 -4.61
C TYR A 440 14.40 -9.38 -3.71
N GLN A 441 15.67 -9.02 -3.51
CA GLN A 441 16.59 -9.77 -2.66
C GLN A 441 16.21 -9.74 -1.18
N MET A 442 15.40 -8.77 -0.72
CA MET A 442 14.98 -8.69 0.69
C MET A 442 13.94 -9.73 1.09
N CYS A 443 13.22 -10.31 0.12
CA CYS A 443 12.15 -11.30 0.37
C CYS A 443 12.18 -12.49 -0.58
N ILE A 444 13.31 -12.72 -1.23
CA ILE A 444 13.50 -13.75 -2.26
C ILE A 444 13.22 -15.17 -1.75
N GLN A 445 13.36 -15.44 -0.45
CA GLN A 445 13.04 -16.71 0.19
C GLN A 445 11.56 -17.09 0.04
N GLU A 446 10.67 -16.12 -0.21
CA GLU A 446 9.24 -16.37 -0.40
C GLU A 446 8.91 -17.00 -1.76
N LEU A 447 9.88 -17.13 -2.66
CA LEU A 447 9.77 -18.00 -3.83
C LEU A 447 9.48 -19.46 -3.43
N ALA A 448 9.97 -19.90 -2.27
CA ALA A 448 9.61 -21.19 -1.70
C ALA A 448 8.11 -21.29 -1.36
N THR A 449 7.50 -20.19 -0.90
CA THR A 449 6.05 -20.12 -0.64
C THR A 449 5.28 -20.20 -1.95
N ILE A 450 5.69 -19.47 -2.99
CA ILE A 450 5.10 -19.57 -4.34
C ILE A 450 5.16 -21.01 -4.86
N ALA A 451 6.33 -21.64 -4.79
CA ALA A 451 6.55 -23.00 -5.26
C ALA A 451 5.71 -24.04 -4.47
N GLN A 452 5.71 -23.95 -3.14
CA GLN A 452 4.97 -24.86 -2.26
C GLN A 452 3.47 -24.87 -2.56
N TYR A 453 2.89 -23.69 -2.74
CA TYR A 453 1.45 -23.53 -2.96
C TYR A 453 1.06 -23.42 -4.43
N LYS A 454 2.04 -23.49 -5.36
CA LYS A 454 1.86 -23.41 -6.82
C LYS A 454 1.10 -22.16 -7.25
N LEU A 455 1.43 -21.02 -6.66
CA LEU A 455 0.74 -19.75 -6.91
C LEU A 455 1.15 -19.19 -8.28
N PRO A 456 0.20 -18.80 -9.15
CA PRO A 456 0.51 -18.32 -10.51
C PRO A 456 0.96 -16.84 -10.56
N VAL A 457 1.67 -16.37 -9.55
CA VAL A 457 2.17 -14.99 -9.46
C VAL A 457 3.15 -14.71 -10.62
N LYS A 458 2.96 -13.59 -11.29
CA LYS A 458 3.83 -13.09 -12.36
C LYS A 458 4.78 -12.04 -11.81
N ILE A 459 6.08 -12.22 -11.97
CA ILE A 459 7.10 -11.33 -11.40
C ILE A 459 7.81 -10.61 -12.55
N VAL A 460 7.77 -9.28 -12.54
CA VAL A 460 8.58 -8.41 -13.41
C VAL A 460 9.68 -7.80 -12.56
N LEU A 461 10.91 -8.22 -12.81
CA LEU A 461 12.10 -7.75 -12.13
C LEU A 461 12.83 -6.73 -13.01
N LEU A 462 12.80 -5.46 -12.64
CA LEU A 462 13.55 -4.39 -13.29
C LEU A 462 14.94 -4.32 -12.65
N ASN A 463 15.95 -4.84 -13.35
CA ASN A 463 17.33 -4.95 -12.87
C ASN A 463 18.21 -3.87 -13.47
N ASN A 464 18.62 -2.89 -12.68
CA ASN A 464 19.57 -1.85 -13.06
C ASN A 464 20.92 -1.94 -12.31
N SER A 465 21.09 -2.97 -11.47
CA SER A 465 22.26 -3.18 -10.59
C SER A 465 22.53 -2.03 -9.61
N PHE A 466 21.50 -1.25 -9.27
CA PHE A 466 21.61 -0.13 -8.33
C PHE A 466 20.42 -0.05 -7.38
N LEU A 467 20.62 0.59 -6.24
CA LEU A 467 19.56 1.25 -5.49
C LEU A 467 19.13 2.50 -6.28
N GLY A 468 18.32 2.30 -7.33
CA GLY A 468 18.13 3.27 -8.41
C GLY A 468 17.59 4.62 -7.94
N MET A 469 16.66 4.67 -6.97
CA MET A 469 16.18 5.94 -6.41
C MET A 469 17.28 6.66 -5.63
N VAL A 470 18.10 5.94 -4.86
CA VAL A 470 19.24 6.50 -4.12
C VAL A 470 20.27 7.06 -5.11
N ARG A 471 20.61 6.30 -6.16
CA ARG A 471 21.49 6.74 -7.24
C ARG A 471 20.98 8.03 -7.91
N GLN A 472 19.67 8.09 -8.24
CA GLN A 472 19.08 9.29 -8.85
C GLN A 472 19.24 10.53 -7.95
N TRP A 473 19.05 10.39 -6.62
CA TRP A 473 19.26 11.48 -5.67
C TRP A 473 20.74 11.86 -5.55
N GLN A 474 21.65 10.89 -5.53
CA GLN A 474 23.09 11.15 -5.50
C GLN A 474 23.55 11.90 -6.76
N GLU A 475 22.99 11.55 -7.91
CA GLU A 475 23.30 12.24 -9.17
C GLU A 475 22.77 13.67 -9.17
N LEU A 476 21.50 13.88 -8.82
CA LEU A 476 20.87 15.20 -8.93
C LEU A 476 21.30 16.18 -7.82
N PHE A 477 21.57 15.68 -6.60
CA PHE A 477 21.73 16.55 -5.43
C PHE A 477 23.04 16.35 -4.67
N HIS A 478 23.82 15.31 -4.97
CA HIS A 478 25.06 15.00 -4.24
C HIS A 478 26.31 14.93 -5.14
N GLY A 479 26.27 15.59 -6.31
CA GLY A 479 27.44 15.72 -7.19
C GLY A 479 27.98 14.39 -7.70
N GLU A 480 27.08 13.45 -8.04
CA GLU A 480 27.38 12.14 -8.63
C GLU A 480 28.28 11.24 -7.72
N ARG A 481 28.26 11.48 -6.42
CA ARG A 481 28.97 10.62 -5.47
C ARG A 481 28.10 9.41 -5.11
N TYR A 482 28.26 8.34 -5.89
CA TYR A 482 27.49 7.09 -5.77
C TYR A 482 28.04 6.20 -4.64
N SER A 483 27.82 6.62 -3.39
CA SER A 483 28.27 5.85 -2.22
C SER A 483 27.27 4.75 -1.89
N GLU A 484 27.73 3.50 -1.91
CA GLU A 484 26.98 2.29 -1.49
C GLU A 484 25.60 2.13 -2.16
N SER A 485 25.45 2.60 -3.40
CA SER A 485 24.20 2.47 -4.17
C SER A 485 24.30 1.53 -5.37
N GLU A 486 25.50 1.06 -5.69
CA GLU A 486 25.77 0.12 -6.77
C GLU A 486 25.94 -1.31 -6.23
N TRP A 487 25.27 -2.26 -6.85
CA TRP A 487 25.50 -3.67 -6.59
C TRP A 487 26.70 -4.16 -7.40
N GLN A 488 27.83 -4.38 -6.74
CA GLN A 488 29.02 -4.96 -7.38
C GLN A 488 28.79 -6.40 -7.84
N TYR A 489 27.77 -7.06 -7.28
CA TYR A 489 27.37 -8.41 -7.62
C TYR A 489 25.86 -8.59 -7.44
N ASN A 490 25.20 -9.05 -8.48
CA ASN A 490 23.84 -9.57 -8.44
C ASN A 490 23.83 -11.08 -8.74
N PRO A 491 23.01 -11.87 -8.06
CA PRO A 491 22.85 -13.28 -8.40
C PRO A 491 22.26 -13.43 -9.81
N ASN A 492 22.42 -14.60 -10.41
CA ASN A 492 21.66 -14.93 -11.59
C ASN A 492 20.21 -15.24 -11.19
N PHE A 493 19.32 -14.25 -11.34
CA PHE A 493 17.93 -14.35 -10.90
C PHE A 493 17.13 -15.43 -11.62
N ILE A 494 17.48 -15.75 -12.88
CA ILE A 494 16.84 -16.83 -13.64
C ILE A 494 17.18 -18.18 -13.03
N LYS A 495 18.46 -18.47 -12.81
CA LYS A 495 18.89 -19.72 -12.15
C LYS A 495 18.31 -19.84 -10.74
N LEU A 496 18.18 -18.71 -10.05
CA LEU A 496 17.58 -18.68 -8.72
C LEU A 496 16.08 -19.04 -8.79
N ALA A 497 15.32 -18.46 -9.71
CA ALA A 497 13.91 -18.81 -9.93
C ALA A 497 13.76 -20.29 -10.30
N GLU A 498 14.61 -20.81 -11.20
CA GLU A 498 14.65 -22.21 -11.60
C GLU A 498 14.93 -23.16 -10.42
N ALA A 499 15.79 -22.76 -9.46
CA ALA A 499 16.07 -23.53 -8.26
C ALA A 499 14.82 -23.71 -7.36
N TYR A 500 13.85 -22.78 -7.45
CA TYR A 500 12.53 -22.88 -6.82
C TYR A 500 11.45 -23.50 -7.73
N GLY A 501 11.82 -23.97 -8.93
CA GLY A 501 10.86 -24.51 -9.90
C GLY A 501 9.98 -23.46 -10.59
N ILE A 502 10.43 -22.21 -10.63
CA ILE A 502 9.75 -21.09 -11.26
C ILE A 502 10.40 -20.80 -12.61
N HIS A 503 9.60 -20.72 -13.66
CA HIS A 503 10.11 -20.42 -15.01
C HIS A 503 10.61 -18.98 -15.07
N GLY A 504 11.84 -18.80 -15.59
CA GLY A 504 12.47 -17.50 -15.72
C GLY A 504 12.92 -17.18 -17.14
N LYS A 505 12.76 -15.93 -17.57
CA LYS A 505 13.31 -15.39 -18.81
C LYS A 505 13.97 -14.04 -18.53
N ARG A 506 15.15 -13.82 -19.15
CA ARG A 506 15.85 -12.52 -19.12
C ARG A 506 15.73 -11.88 -20.48
N ILE A 507 15.49 -10.57 -20.50
CA ILE A 507 15.55 -9.71 -21.67
C ILE A 507 16.56 -8.59 -21.46
N VAL A 508 17.32 -8.23 -22.50
CA VAL A 508 18.39 -7.23 -22.47
C VAL A 508 18.26 -6.19 -23.58
N ALA A 509 17.39 -6.43 -24.57
CA ALA A 509 17.17 -5.56 -25.72
C ALA A 509 15.68 -5.20 -25.88
N ALA A 510 15.42 -4.05 -26.48
CA ALA A 510 14.05 -3.52 -26.61
C ALA A 510 13.14 -4.39 -27.47
N ASP A 511 13.67 -5.04 -28.50
CA ASP A 511 12.92 -5.96 -29.38
C ASP A 511 12.52 -7.28 -28.69
N GLU A 512 13.12 -7.62 -27.56
CA GLU A 512 12.76 -8.78 -26.76
C GLU A 512 11.55 -8.52 -25.82
N ILE A 513 11.08 -7.27 -25.66
CA ILE A 513 10.04 -6.91 -24.70
C ILE A 513 8.73 -7.67 -24.97
N GLU A 514 8.27 -7.71 -26.22
CA GLU A 514 7.01 -8.39 -26.57
C GLU A 514 7.06 -9.89 -26.27
N GLU A 515 8.13 -10.56 -26.69
CA GLU A 515 8.34 -11.97 -26.42
C GLU A 515 8.49 -12.26 -24.92
N GLY A 516 9.19 -11.38 -24.18
CA GLY A 516 9.34 -11.48 -22.73
C GLY A 516 8.00 -11.37 -22.00
N LEU A 517 7.17 -10.41 -22.37
CA LEU A 517 5.84 -10.24 -21.79
C LEU A 517 4.89 -11.39 -22.16
N ASP A 518 4.95 -11.88 -23.39
CA ASP A 518 4.17 -13.05 -23.81
C ASP A 518 4.58 -14.30 -23.03
N PHE A 519 5.88 -14.55 -22.87
CA PHE A 519 6.39 -15.60 -21.99
C PHE A 519 5.82 -15.47 -20.57
N LEU A 520 5.91 -14.27 -19.96
CA LEU A 520 5.43 -14.04 -18.61
C LEU A 520 3.94 -14.37 -18.46
N LEU A 521 3.11 -13.83 -19.36
CA LEU A 521 1.65 -13.89 -19.25
C LEU A 521 1.04 -15.22 -19.72
N GLN A 522 1.71 -15.95 -20.62
CA GLN A 522 1.23 -17.23 -21.16
C GLN A 522 1.77 -18.44 -20.39
N THR A 523 2.85 -18.30 -19.63
CA THR A 523 3.38 -19.39 -18.79
C THR A 523 2.31 -19.83 -17.79
N ASN A 524 2.00 -21.12 -17.78
CA ASN A 524 1.11 -21.69 -16.77
C ASN A 524 1.84 -21.78 -15.42
N GLY A 525 1.24 -21.19 -14.36
CA GLY A 525 1.87 -21.12 -13.05
C GLY A 525 2.74 -19.86 -12.86
N PRO A 526 3.66 -19.87 -11.86
CA PRO A 526 4.54 -18.74 -11.58
C PRO A 526 5.57 -18.53 -12.70
N ALA A 527 5.89 -17.27 -12.96
CA ALA A 527 6.92 -16.90 -13.92
C ALA A 527 7.64 -15.61 -13.51
N LEU A 528 8.95 -15.56 -13.80
CA LEU A 528 9.81 -14.40 -13.61
C LEU A 528 10.29 -13.88 -14.97
N LEU A 529 10.05 -12.60 -15.25
CA LEU A 529 10.67 -11.85 -16.32
C LEU A 529 11.68 -10.87 -15.73
N GLU A 530 12.96 -11.11 -15.94
CA GLU A 530 14.03 -10.17 -15.61
C GLU A 530 14.29 -9.27 -16.81
N ALA A 531 14.06 -7.98 -16.66
CA ALA A 531 14.38 -6.95 -17.63
C ALA A 531 15.60 -6.17 -17.16
N VAL A 532 16.71 -6.29 -17.89
CA VAL A 532 17.93 -5.52 -17.63
C VAL A 532 17.73 -4.12 -18.21
N ILE A 533 17.74 -3.12 -17.34
CA ILE A 533 17.47 -1.73 -17.70
C ILE A 533 18.70 -0.86 -17.44
N PRO A 534 18.88 0.28 -18.17
CA PRO A 534 19.99 1.19 -17.93
C PRO A 534 19.95 1.76 -16.50
N SER A 535 21.12 1.83 -15.86
CA SER A 535 21.27 2.40 -14.51
C SER A 535 21.01 3.90 -14.45
N GLU A 536 21.16 4.59 -15.59
CA GLU A 536 20.98 6.04 -15.74
C GLU A 536 19.51 6.46 -15.84
N GLU A 537 18.58 5.51 -16.00
CA GLU A 537 17.16 5.83 -16.10
C GLU A 537 16.66 6.51 -14.83
N LYS A 538 15.84 7.55 -15.01
CA LYS A 538 15.33 8.39 -13.94
C LYS A 538 13.80 8.45 -13.97
N VAL A 539 13.24 8.68 -12.81
CA VAL A 539 11.81 8.98 -12.67
C VAL A 539 11.61 10.47 -12.85
N PHE A 540 10.90 10.85 -13.89
CA PHE A 540 10.44 12.22 -14.14
C PHE A 540 8.94 12.23 -14.46
N PRO A 541 8.23 13.34 -14.15
CA PRO A 541 8.68 14.55 -13.45
C PRO A 541 9.16 14.29 -12.03
N MET A 542 9.91 15.23 -11.45
CA MET A 542 10.39 15.14 -10.08
C MET A 542 10.36 16.50 -9.38
N ILE A 543 9.92 16.51 -8.12
CA ILE A 543 10.02 17.66 -7.21
C ILE A 543 10.94 17.25 -6.06
N ALA A 544 12.00 18.01 -5.82
CA ALA A 544 12.89 17.74 -4.69
C ALA A 544 12.17 17.89 -3.35
N ALA A 545 12.61 17.12 -2.33
CA ALA A 545 12.00 17.16 -1.00
C ALA A 545 11.93 18.59 -0.43
N GLY A 546 10.77 18.97 0.12
CA GLY A 546 10.54 20.30 0.68
C GLY A 546 10.38 21.42 -0.36
N LYS A 547 10.36 21.11 -1.65
CA LYS A 547 10.12 22.07 -2.72
C LYS A 547 8.64 22.14 -3.12
N SER A 548 8.33 23.21 -3.86
CA SER A 548 6.98 23.48 -4.38
C SER A 548 6.72 22.73 -5.68
N GLN A 549 5.46 22.55 -6.05
CA GLN A 549 5.05 22.10 -7.39
C GLN A 549 5.57 23.02 -8.50
N ARG A 550 5.91 24.29 -8.19
CA ARG A 550 6.54 25.24 -9.12
C ARG A 550 7.98 24.86 -9.49
N ASP A 551 8.66 24.16 -8.58
CA ASP A 551 10.06 23.73 -8.71
C ASP A 551 10.20 22.36 -9.40
N MET A 552 9.15 21.90 -10.07
CA MET A 552 9.12 20.58 -10.72
C MET A 552 10.14 20.51 -11.85
N ILE A 553 10.98 19.49 -11.82
CA ILE A 553 11.97 19.17 -12.86
C ILE A 553 11.30 18.18 -13.82
N GLN A 554 11.24 18.53 -15.09
CA GLN A 554 10.73 17.66 -16.15
C GLN A 554 11.88 17.05 -16.95
N PHE A 555 11.60 15.96 -17.66
CA PHE A 555 12.59 15.33 -18.54
C PHE A 555 13.15 16.33 -19.59
N ALA A 556 12.30 17.16 -20.16
CA ALA A 556 12.69 18.19 -21.14
C ALA A 556 13.73 19.18 -20.60
N ASP A 557 13.65 19.52 -19.29
CA ASP A 557 14.55 20.51 -18.67
C ASP A 557 16.00 20.03 -18.60
N ILE A 558 16.22 18.71 -18.50
CA ILE A 558 17.54 18.10 -18.35
C ILE A 558 18.02 17.38 -19.61
N LYS A 559 17.18 17.25 -20.63
CA LYS A 559 17.51 16.52 -21.87
C LYS A 559 18.80 16.99 -22.55
N HIS A 560 19.09 18.29 -22.50
CA HIS A 560 20.33 18.86 -23.05
C HIS A 560 21.55 18.45 -22.23
N VAL A 561 21.45 18.51 -20.91
CA VAL A 561 22.54 18.16 -20.00
C VAL A 561 22.89 16.67 -20.11
N LEU A 562 21.88 15.81 -20.27
CA LEU A 562 22.09 14.37 -20.43
C LEU A 562 22.74 14.03 -21.80
N LYS A 563 22.44 14.79 -22.85
CA LYS A 563 23.08 14.60 -24.18
C LYS A 563 24.55 15.00 -24.19
N GLU A 564 24.91 16.08 -23.52
CA GLU A 564 26.29 16.54 -23.41
C GLU A 564 27.19 15.56 -22.64
N LYS A 565 26.60 14.77 -21.69
CA LYS A 565 27.34 13.74 -20.93
C LYS A 565 27.54 12.43 -21.71
N LYS A 566 26.76 12.18 -22.77
CA LYS A 566 26.87 10.97 -23.60
C LYS A 566 27.79 11.16 -24.84
N GLY A 567 28.23 12.36 -25.14
CA GLY A 567 29.20 12.70 -26.22
C GLY A 567 30.60 12.87 -25.66
#